data_14c136c46ce2cfc355d35c4207e04079
#
_entry.id   14c136c46ce2cfc355d35c4207e04079
#
_cell.length_a   1.000
_cell.length_b   1.000
_cell.length_c   1.000
_cell.angle_alpha   90.00
_cell.angle_beta   90.00
_cell.angle_gamma   90.00
#
_symmetry.space_group_name_H-M   'P 1'
#
loop_
_entity.id
_entity.type
_entity.pdbx_description
1 polymer ?
#
loop_
_entity_poly.entity_id
_entity_poly.type
_entity_poly.pdbx_seq_one_letter_code
_entity_poly.pdbx_strand_id
1 'polypeptide(L)'
;LRFTDTKGKEQHVSIPASAVDDDFFECGKMFDGSSIAGWKGINKSDMVLMPDPSTWKRDPFTKYETWMLRCDILEPDTMQGYDRDPRSIAKRAEAYLKSTGIADTVIFGPEPEFFLFDNVTFGNNMNGCFYQVDTYEGAWNSSKQYEEGNLGHRPFVKGGYFPVPPVDSDMDIRSEMCKTLEDFGLVVEAHHHEVATGGQNEIATRFNT
;
A
#
# COMPACT_ATOMS: atom_id res chain seq x y z
N LEU A 1 -11.92 -8.73 -1.13
CA LEU A 1 -11.75 -8.35 0.26
C LEU A 1 -10.28 -8.12 0.54
N ARG A 2 -9.92 -7.05 1.22
CA ARG A 2 -8.54 -6.67 1.53
C ARG A 2 -8.38 -6.36 3.02
N PHE A 3 -7.24 -6.74 3.58
CA PHE A 3 -6.86 -6.43 4.96
C PHE A 3 -5.33 -6.33 5.06
N THR A 4 -4.83 -5.74 6.12
CA THR A 4 -3.39 -5.58 6.36
C THR A 4 -2.94 -6.53 7.47
N ASP A 5 -1.84 -7.27 7.25
CA ASP A 5 -1.26 -8.12 8.28
C ASP A 5 -0.30 -7.34 9.21
N THR A 6 0.23 -8.02 10.24
CA THR A 6 1.16 -7.41 11.23
C THR A 6 2.51 -7.00 10.64
N LYS A 7 2.84 -7.42 9.43
CA LYS A 7 4.06 -6.98 8.71
C LYS A 7 3.81 -5.74 7.84
N GLY A 8 2.58 -5.22 7.81
CA GLY A 8 2.18 -4.13 6.93
C GLY A 8 1.87 -4.58 5.49
N LYS A 9 1.86 -5.89 5.22
CA LYS A 9 1.52 -6.42 3.90
C LYS A 9 0.01 -6.42 3.71
N GLU A 10 -0.45 -5.93 2.56
CA GLU A 10 -1.85 -6.08 2.16
C GLU A 10 -2.11 -7.50 1.68
N GLN A 11 -3.10 -8.13 2.27
CA GLN A 11 -3.61 -9.46 1.94
C GLN A 11 -4.97 -9.32 1.25
N HIS A 12 -5.34 -10.30 0.41
CA HIS A 12 -6.67 -10.30 -0.20
C HIS A 12 -7.21 -11.71 -0.41
N VAL A 13 -8.52 -11.79 -0.52
CA VAL A 13 -9.26 -12.94 -1.06
C VAL A 13 -10.35 -12.43 -1.98
N SER A 14 -10.54 -13.10 -3.11
CA SER A 14 -11.62 -12.81 -4.05
C SER A 14 -12.79 -13.76 -3.85
N ILE A 15 -13.99 -13.22 -3.93
CA ILE A 15 -15.25 -13.98 -3.93
C ILE A 15 -16.05 -13.58 -5.16
N PRO A 16 -16.88 -14.48 -5.73
CA PRO A 16 -17.76 -14.09 -6.83
C PRO A 16 -18.83 -13.10 -6.35
N ALA A 17 -19.21 -12.14 -7.20
CA ALA A 17 -20.23 -11.15 -6.85
C ALA A 17 -21.58 -11.80 -6.44
N SER A 18 -21.90 -12.98 -6.98
CA SER A 18 -23.09 -13.74 -6.61
C SER A 18 -23.09 -14.29 -5.17
N ALA A 19 -21.95 -14.24 -4.48
CA ALA A 19 -21.82 -14.63 -3.06
C ALA A 19 -21.88 -13.42 -2.12
N VAL A 20 -22.19 -12.24 -2.63
CA VAL A 20 -22.32 -11.00 -1.85
C VAL A 20 -23.83 -10.74 -1.69
N ASP A 21 -24.31 -10.92 -0.49
CA ASP A 21 -25.69 -10.70 -0.06
C ASP A 21 -25.72 -9.90 1.25
N ASP A 22 -26.89 -9.75 1.84
CA ASP A 22 -27.02 -9.03 3.10
C ASP A 22 -26.29 -9.73 4.25
N ASP A 23 -26.37 -11.07 4.31
CA ASP A 23 -25.67 -11.87 5.31
C ASP A 23 -24.14 -11.68 5.25
N PHE A 24 -23.61 -11.48 4.05
CA PHE A 24 -22.18 -11.20 3.87
C PHE A 24 -21.73 -9.93 4.60
N PHE A 25 -22.54 -8.89 4.63
CA PHE A 25 -22.23 -7.65 5.35
C PHE A 25 -22.53 -7.73 6.86
N GLU A 26 -23.40 -8.63 7.28
CA GLU A 26 -23.73 -8.83 8.69
C GLU A 26 -22.81 -9.82 9.39
N CYS A 27 -22.47 -10.93 8.72
CA CYS A 27 -21.70 -12.05 9.28
C CYS A 27 -20.24 -12.06 8.84
N GLY A 28 -19.90 -11.36 7.77
CA GLY A 28 -18.57 -11.35 7.17
C GLY A 28 -18.21 -12.64 6.45
N LYS A 29 -16.92 -12.80 6.15
CA LYS A 29 -16.36 -13.98 5.48
C LYS A 29 -15.37 -14.69 6.38
N MET A 30 -15.64 -15.96 6.72
CA MET A 30 -14.70 -16.81 7.45
C MET A 30 -13.46 -17.13 6.62
N PHE A 31 -12.31 -17.15 7.28
CA PHE A 31 -11.04 -17.56 6.70
C PHE A 31 -10.11 -18.17 7.75
N ASP A 32 -9.06 -18.84 7.28
CA ASP A 32 -8.02 -19.46 8.13
C ASP A 32 -6.92 -18.44 8.48
N GLY A 33 -6.98 -17.90 9.69
CA GLY A 33 -5.97 -16.96 10.21
C GLY A 33 -4.63 -17.61 10.57
N SER A 34 -4.53 -18.94 10.62
CA SER A 34 -3.25 -19.62 10.89
C SER A 34 -2.27 -19.50 9.71
N SER A 35 -2.79 -19.21 8.53
CA SER A 35 -1.96 -18.94 7.34
C SER A 35 -1.36 -17.55 7.33
N ILE A 36 -1.76 -16.67 8.22
CA ILE A 36 -1.21 -15.33 8.38
C ILE A 36 -0.10 -15.36 9.44
N ALA A 37 1.12 -15.00 9.03
CA ALA A 37 2.27 -15.07 9.91
C ALA A 37 2.10 -14.22 11.20
N GLY A 38 2.25 -14.86 12.34
CA GLY A 38 2.17 -14.22 13.65
C GLY A 38 0.75 -14.03 14.20
N TRP A 39 -0.28 -14.58 13.53
CA TRP A 39 -1.66 -14.49 14.00
C TRP A 39 -2.07 -15.71 14.84
N LYS A 40 -2.83 -16.61 14.30
CA LYS A 40 -3.43 -17.73 15.04
C LYS A 40 -2.63 -19.03 14.90
N GLY A 41 -2.78 -19.93 15.88
CA GLY A 41 -2.37 -21.32 15.72
C GLY A 41 -3.49 -22.15 15.09
N ILE A 42 -3.12 -23.30 14.50
CA ILE A 42 -4.03 -24.17 13.75
C ILE A 42 -5.27 -24.63 14.55
N ASN A 43 -5.15 -24.74 15.84
CA ASN A 43 -6.24 -25.18 16.74
C ASN A 43 -7.26 -24.08 17.09
N LYS A 44 -7.03 -22.84 16.63
CA LYS A 44 -7.95 -21.69 16.75
C LYS A 44 -7.82 -20.80 15.52
N SER A 45 -7.85 -21.41 14.34
CA SER A 45 -7.50 -20.74 13.09
C SER A 45 -8.60 -19.85 12.51
N ASP A 46 -9.84 -20.13 12.84
CA ASP A 46 -10.97 -19.42 12.26
C ASP A 46 -11.01 -17.94 12.68
N MET A 47 -11.17 -17.08 11.69
CA MET A 47 -11.31 -15.63 11.84
C MET A 47 -12.33 -15.09 10.84
N VAL A 48 -12.81 -13.88 11.07
CA VAL A 48 -13.82 -13.24 10.22
C VAL A 48 -13.20 -12.01 9.53
N LEU A 49 -13.32 -11.96 8.20
CA LEU A 49 -13.19 -10.73 7.40
C LEU A 49 -14.53 -10.01 7.44
N MET A 50 -14.60 -8.92 8.19
CA MET A 50 -15.80 -8.10 8.25
C MET A 50 -15.65 -6.91 7.28
N PRO A 51 -16.38 -6.90 6.16
CA PRO A 51 -16.22 -5.84 5.17
C PRO A 51 -16.77 -4.52 5.68
N ASP A 52 -16.04 -3.44 5.36
CA ASP A 52 -16.48 -2.08 5.62
C ASP A 52 -17.09 -1.49 4.33
N PRO A 53 -18.42 -1.32 4.26
CA PRO A 53 -19.09 -0.83 3.07
C PRO A 53 -18.66 0.58 2.63
N SER A 54 -18.18 1.40 3.58
CA SER A 54 -17.72 2.76 3.28
C SER A 54 -16.45 2.78 2.41
N THR A 55 -15.75 1.66 2.35
CA THR A 55 -14.50 1.50 1.58
C THR A 55 -14.69 0.92 0.18
N TRP A 56 -15.94 0.76 -0.26
CA TRP A 56 -16.28 0.21 -1.57
C TRP A 56 -15.66 1.04 -2.72
N LYS A 57 -14.76 0.42 -3.49
CA LYS A 57 -14.11 1.06 -4.65
C LYS A 57 -13.93 0.04 -5.77
N ARG A 58 -14.07 0.52 -7.02
CA ARG A 58 -13.75 -0.29 -8.19
C ARG A 58 -12.23 -0.40 -8.34
N ASP A 59 -11.73 -1.62 -8.60
CA ASP A 59 -10.33 -1.85 -8.93
C ASP A 59 -10.07 -1.50 -10.42
N PRO A 60 -9.27 -0.47 -10.74
CA PRO A 60 -9.02 -0.06 -12.12
C PRO A 60 -8.03 -0.95 -12.86
N PHE A 61 -7.32 -1.83 -12.14
CA PHE A 61 -6.21 -2.61 -12.71
C PHE A 61 -6.57 -4.03 -13.10
N THR A 62 -7.81 -4.45 -12.86
CA THR A 62 -8.23 -5.83 -13.12
C THR A 62 -8.88 -5.98 -14.50
N LYS A 63 -8.65 -7.13 -15.14
CA LYS A 63 -9.24 -7.46 -16.45
C LYS A 63 -10.77 -7.56 -16.38
N TYR A 64 -11.28 -8.15 -15.31
CA TYR A 64 -12.71 -8.30 -15.06
C TYR A 64 -13.16 -7.24 -14.07
N GLU A 65 -14.39 -6.79 -14.17
CA GLU A 65 -14.96 -5.85 -13.22
C GLU A 65 -14.84 -6.40 -11.81
N THR A 66 -14.06 -5.70 -10.99
CA THR A 66 -13.72 -6.10 -9.63
C THR A 66 -13.93 -4.92 -8.69
N TRP A 67 -14.55 -5.20 -7.56
CA TRP A 67 -14.76 -4.25 -6.49
C TRP A 67 -13.94 -4.62 -5.28
N MET A 68 -13.36 -3.63 -4.62
CA MET A 68 -12.55 -3.79 -3.43
C MET A 68 -13.31 -3.31 -2.19
N LEU A 69 -13.16 -4.05 -1.11
CA LEU A 69 -13.63 -3.69 0.23
C LEU A 69 -12.51 -3.91 1.23
N ARG A 70 -12.27 -2.96 2.10
CA ARG A 70 -11.42 -3.13 3.28
C ARG A 70 -12.20 -3.86 4.35
N CYS A 71 -11.52 -4.75 5.07
CA CYS A 71 -12.13 -5.55 6.12
C CYS A 71 -11.46 -5.30 7.46
N ASP A 72 -12.26 -5.29 8.51
CA ASP A 72 -11.79 -5.55 9.86
C ASP A 72 -11.59 -7.04 10.05
N ILE A 73 -10.70 -7.42 10.94
CA ILE A 73 -10.52 -8.81 11.34
C ILE A 73 -11.14 -9.01 12.71
N LEU A 74 -12.09 -9.94 12.80
CA LEU A 74 -12.82 -10.20 14.03
C LEU A 74 -12.57 -11.62 14.56
N GLU A 75 -12.66 -11.77 15.88
CA GLU A 75 -12.76 -13.06 16.56
C GLU A 75 -14.15 -13.64 16.35
N PRO A 76 -14.30 -14.87 15.83
CA PRO A 76 -15.61 -15.43 15.49
C PRO A 76 -16.53 -15.64 16.70
N ASP A 77 -15.96 -15.96 17.87
CA ASP A 77 -16.72 -16.24 19.09
C ASP A 77 -17.37 -14.99 19.70
N THR A 78 -16.74 -13.84 19.52
CA THR A 78 -17.15 -12.58 20.18
C THR A 78 -17.56 -11.48 19.20
N MET A 79 -17.22 -11.64 17.94
CA MET A 79 -17.35 -10.60 16.89
C MET A 79 -16.65 -9.28 17.26
N GLN A 80 -15.64 -9.35 18.12
CA GLN A 80 -14.78 -8.21 18.48
C GLN A 80 -13.55 -8.18 17.61
N GLY A 81 -13.00 -6.98 17.43
CA GLY A 81 -11.77 -6.77 16.64
C GLY A 81 -10.59 -7.59 17.18
N TYR A 82 -9.90 -8.27 16.28
CA TYR A 82 -8.71 -9.04 16.61
C TYR A 82 -7.58 -8.13 17.08
N ASP A 83 -6.92 -8.50 18.18
CA ASP A 83 -5.92 -7.66 18.85
C ASP A 83 -4.72 -7.31 17.98
N ARG A 84 -4.36 -8.18 17.05
CA ARG A 84 -3.21 -7.99 16.14
C ARG A 84 -3.60 -7.48 14.76
N ASP A 85 -4.86 -7.13 14.55
CA ASP A 85 -5.31 -6.46 13.34
C ASP A 85 -4.92 -4.98 13.41
N PRO A 86 -4.06 -4.47 12.49
CA PRO A 86 -3.64 -3.07 12.49
C PRO A 86 -4.82 -2.08 12.42
N ARG A 87 -5.87 -2.42 11.66
CA ARG A 87 -7.05 -1.58 11.55
C ARG A 87 -7.85 -1.51 12.86
N SER A 88 -7.98 -2.63 13.55
CA SER A 88 -8.60 -2.67 14.89
C SER A 88 -7.78 -1.88 15.92
N ILE A 89 -6.44 -1.91 15.81
CA ILE A 89 -5.56 -1.08 16.67
C ILE A 89 -5.81 0.40 16.42
N ALA A 90 -5.89 0.85 15.16
CA ALA A 90 -6.18 2.23 14.81
C ALA A 90 -7.53 2.69 15.37
N LYS A 91 -8.58 1.89 15.21
CA LYS A 91 -9.92 2.16 15.78
C LYS A 91 -9.89 2.27 17.31
N ARG A 92 -9.13 1.42 18.00
CA ARG A 92 -8.95 1.53 19.46
C ARG A 92 -8.20 2.80 19.86
N ALA A 93 -7.19 3.21 19.08
CA ALA A 93 -6.44 4.43 19.33
C ALA A 93 -7.32 5.67 19.18
N GLU A 94 -8.18 5.74 18.17
CA GLU A 94 -9.17 6.81 18.03
C GLU A 94 -10.16 6.84 19.20
N ALA A 95 -10.69 5.69 19.59
CA ALA A 95 -11.60 5.59 20.72
C ALA A 95 -10.93 6.05 22.02
N TYR A 96 -9.66 5.68 22.22
CA TYR A 96 -8.87 6.13 23.35
C TYR A 96 -8.69 7.65 23.35
N LEU A 97 -8.29 8.24 22.20
CA LEU A 97 -8.16 9.70 22.06
C LEU A 97 -9.45 10.43 22.49
N LYS A 98 -10.59 9.99 21.96
CA LYS A 98 -11.91 10.55 22.34
C LYS A 98 -12.18 10.43 23.85
N SER A 99 -11.80 9.29 24.45
CA SER A 99 -12.03 9.07 25.89
C SER A 99 -11.17 9.96 26.80
N THR A 100 -10.05 10.48 26.32
CA THR A 100 -9.18 11.39 27.07
C THR A 100 -9.76 12.80 27.20
N GLY A 101 -10.70 13.18 26.32
CA GLY A 101 -11.23 14.54 26.21
C GLY A 101 -10.24 15.56 25.64
N ILE A 102 -9.05 15.12 25.16
CA ILE A 102 -8.04 16.01 24.54
C ILE A 102 -8.48 16.40 23.13
N ALA A 103 -8.97 15.44 22.35
CA ALA A 103 -9.46 15.64 21.00
C ALA A 103 -10.49 14.55 20.65
N ASP A 104 -11.31 14.84 19.65
CA ASP A 104 -12.30 13.91 19.08
C ASP A 104 -11.89 13.37 17.70
N THR A 105 -10.90 13.98 17.10
CA THR A 105 -10.44 13.69 15.73
C THR A 105 -8.93 13.70 15.68
N VAL A 106 -8.35 12.78 14.89
CA VAL A 106 -6.94 12.76 14.50
C VAL A 106 -6.83 12.85 12.99
N ILE A 107 -5.90 13.64 12.50
CA ILE A 107 -5.66 13.87 11.08
C ILE A 107 -4.24 13.45 10.77
N PHE A 108 -4.07 12.72 9.67
CA PHE A 108 -2.77 12.28 9.16
C PHE A 108 -2.52 12.87 7.77
N GLY A 109 -1.27 13.23 7.49
CA GLY A 109 -0.78 13.62 6.17
C GLY A 109 0.23 12.58 5.69
N PRO A 110 -0.19 11.57 4.93
CA PRO A 110 0.76 10.58 4.41
C PRO A 110 1.63 11.16 3.31
N GLU A 111 2.91 10.84 3.36
CA GLU A 111 3.94 11.22 2.38
C GLU A 111 4.59 9.94 1.83
N PRO A 112 3.89 9.15 0.98
CA PRO A 112 4.44 7.91 0.46
C PRO A 112 5.60 8.18 -0.49
N GLU A 113 6.78 7.73 -0.09
CA GLU A 113 7.97 7.69 -0.92
C GLU A 113 8.20 6.29 -1.46
N PHE A 114 8.63 6.18 -2.71
CA PHE A 114 8.86 4.90 -3.37
C PHE A 114 9.92 4.99 -4.44
N PHE A 115 10.51 3.86 -4.79
CA PHE A 115 11.45 3.73 -5.90
C PHE A 115 10.81 2.97 -7.06
N LEU A 116 11.15 3.38 -8.28
CA LEU A 116 10.84 2.63 -9.50
C LEU A 116 12.13 2.01 -10.04
N PHE A 117 12.16 0.68 -10.10
CA PHE A 117 13.32 -0.07 -10.57
C PHE A 117 12.99 -0.81 -11.87
N ASP A 118 13.96 -0.84 -12.80
CA ASP A 118 13.88 -1.68 -14.00
C ASP A 118 14.13 -3.14 -13.67
N ASN A 119 14.98 -3.42 -12.69
CA ASN A 119 15.26 -4.76 -12.23
C ASN A 119 15.69 -4.81 -10.77
N VAL A 120 15.26 -5.84 -10.07
CA VAL A 120 15.70 -6.16 -8.71
C VAL A 120 16.04 -7.63 -8.61
N THR A 121 17.26 -7.93 -8.21
CA THR A 121 17.69 -9.27 -7.84
C THR A 121 18.21 -9.29 -6.42
N PHE A 122 17.93 -10.35 -5.71
CA PHE A 122 18.42 -10.51 -4.33
C PHE A 122 18.55 -11.98 -3.97
N GLY A 123 19.39 -12.27 -3.00
CA GLY A 123 19.51 -13.57 -2.36
C GLY A 123 19.73 -13.41 -0.88
N ASN A 124 19.13 -14.28 -0.09
CA ASN A 124 19.32 -14.35 1.35
C ASN A 124 19.39 -15.82 1.76
N ASN A 125 20.61 -16.33 1.81
CA ASN A 125 20.94 -17.72 2.08
C ASN A 125 21.72 -17.84 3.38
N MET A 126 21.86 -19.08 3.88
CA MET A 126 22.61 -19.35 5.12
C MET A 126 24.08 -18.93 5.06
N ASN A 127 24.67 -18.85 3.87
CA ASN A 127 26.09 -18.54 3.64
C ASN A 127 26.31 -17.15 3.06
N GLY A 128 25.29 -16.33 2.90
CA GLY A 128 25.43 -14.97 2.41
C GLY A 128 24.14 -14.34 1.96
N CYS A 129 24.18 -13.02 1.82
CA CYS A 129 23.08 -12.24 1.26
C CYS A 129 23.63 -11.21 0.27
N PHE A 130 22.81 -10.86 -0.70
CA PHE A 130 23.08 -9.78 -1.65
C PHE A 130 21.77 -9.16 -2.13
N TYR A 131 21.85 -7.93 -2.61
CA TYR A 131 20.83 -7.34 -3.48
C TYR A 131 21.52 -6.57 -4.61
N GLN A 132 20.84 -6.49 -5.73
CA GLN A 132 21.19 -5.65 -6.86
C GLN A 132 19.92 -5.02 -7.40
N VAL A 133 19.92 -3.70 -7.52
CA VAL A 133 18.85 -2.94 -8.16
C VAL A 133 19.39 -2.28 -9.42
N ASP A 134 18.58 -2.18 -10.44
CA ASP A 134 18.90 -1.47 -11.66
C ASP A 134 17.77 -0.51 -12.02
N THR A 135 18.15 0.67 -12.50
CA THR A 135 17.25 1.68 -13.02
C THR A 135 18.01 2.54 -14.02
N TYR A 136 17.38 2.91 -15.12
CA TYR A 136 18.02 3.75 -16.13
C TYR A 136 18.43 5.14 -15.59
N GLU A 137 17.80 5.59 -14.54
CA GLU A 137 18.06 6.84 -13.85
C GLU A 137 19.20 6.75 -12.82
N GLY A 138 19.65 5.54 -12.48
CA GLY A 138 20.69 5.33 -11.47
C GLY A 138 22.01 5.99 -11.82
N ALA A 139 22.65 6.65 -10.84
CA ALA A 139 23.96 7.30 -11.02
C ALA A 139 25.04 6.34 -11.52
N TRP A 140 24.90 5.04 -11.23
CA TRP A 140 25.80 3.97 -11.68
C TRP A 140 25.64 3.59 -13.17
N ASN A 141 24.57 4.05 -13.83
CA ASN A 141 24.24 3.69 -15.20
C ASN A 141 24.68 4.75 -16.26
N SER A 142 25.67 5.57 -15.95
CA SER A 142 26.12 6.69 -16.80
C SER A 142 26.58 6.30 -18.20
N SER A 143 27.00 5.05 -18.42
CA SER A 143 27.44 4.53 -19.71
C SER A 143 26.50 3.52 -20.34
N LYS A 144 25.43 3.11 -19.67
CA LYS A 144 24.47 2.15 -20.20
C LYS A 144 23.61 2.78 -21.29
N GLN A 145 23.38 2.04 -22.35
CA GLN A 145 22.44 2.42 -23.41
C GLN A 145 21.14 1.66 -23.24
N TYR A 146 20.06 2.35 -23.50
CA TYR A 146 18.70 1.83 -23.48
C TYR A 146 18.10 1.92 -24.89
N GLU A 147 16.99 1.27 -25.16
CA GLU A 147 16.31 1.27 -26.45
C GLU A 147 16.05 2.69 -26.97
N GLU A 148 15.68 3.60 -26.08
CA GLU A 148 15.40 5.00 -26.38
C GLU A 148 16.65 5.91 -26.29
N GLY A 149 17.82 5.32 -26.14
CA GLY A 149 19.09 6.03 -26.05
C GLY A 149 19.52 6.35 -24.62
N ASN A 150 20.69 6.98 -24.49
CA ASN A 150 21.22 7.41 -23.20
C ASN A 150 20.74 8.83 -22.89
N LEU A 151 20.06 9.04 -21.76
CA LEU A 151 19.57 10.34 -21.33
C LEU A 151 20.68 11.33 -20.94
N GLY A 152 21.93 10.86 -20.81
CA GLY A 152 23.11 11.70 -20.55
C GLY A 152 23.26 12.14 -19.11
N HIS A 153 22.24 12.68 -18.51
CA HIS A 153 22.25 13.13 -17.12
C HIS A 153 21.59 12.10 -16.18
N ARG A 154 22.20 11.93 -15.02
CA ARG A 154 21.64 11.12 -13.93
C ARG A 154 21.86 11.82 -12.60
N PRO A 155 20.86 11.87 -11.72
CA PRO A 155 21.01 12.46 -10.41
C PRO A 155 22.14 11.78 -9.62
N PHE A 156 22.97 12.55 -8.96
CA PHE A 156 23.90 12.03 -7.96
C PHE A 156 23.13 11.51 -6.74
N VAL A 157 23.83 10.74 -5.91
CA VAL A 157 23.33 10.41 -4.57
C VAL A 157 22.94 11.71 -3.87
N LYS A 158 21.69 11.79 -3.41
CA LYS A 158 21.07 13.00 -2.84
C LYS A 158 20.99 14.23 -3.77
N GLY A 159 21.06 14.04 -5.07
CA GLY A 159 20.98 15.11 -6.06
C GLY A 159 19.71 15.15 -6.89
N GLY A 160 18.68 14.34 -6.54
CA GLY A 160 17.47 14.16 -7.34
C GLY A 160 16.27 15.01 -6.96
N TYR A 161 16.41 15.96 -6.02
CA TYR A 161 15.25 16.72 -5.55
C TYR A 161 14.80 17.78 -6.54
N PHE A 162 13.57 17.69 -7.01
CA PHE A 162 12.88 18.66 -7.88
C PHE A 162 13.53 18.96 -9.24
N PRO A 163 14.12 17.99 -9.96
CA PRO A 163 14.61 18.28 -11.29
C PRO A 163 13.44 18.49 -12.26
N VAL A 164 13.70 19.19 -13.33
CA VAL A 164 12.76 19.28 -14.45
C VAL A 164 12.95 18.12 -15.44
N PRO A 165 11.93 17.68 -16.19
CA PRO A 165 12.13 16.78 -17.32
C PRO A 165 13.17 17.31 -18.33
N PRO A 166 13.98 16.44 -18.96
CA PRO A 166 13.94 14.98 -18.93
C PRO A 166 14.69 14.32 -17.77
N VAL A 167 15.31 15.11 -16.86
CA VAL A 167 15.99 14.56 -15.70
C VAL A 167 14.99 13.89 -14.76
N ASP A 168 13.86 14.52 -14.50
CA ASP A 168 12.70 13.85 -13.93
C ASP A 168 12.02 12.99 -15.00
N SER A 169 12.42 11.75 -15.08
CA SER A 169 11.95 10.81 -16.08
C SER A 169 10.64 10.10 -15.69
N ASP A 170 10.21 10.21 -14.43
CA ASP A 170 9.05 9.51 -13.88
C ASP A 170 7.81 10.42 -13.74
N MET A 171 7.87 11.66 -14.23
CA MET A 171 6.77 12.62 -14.07
C MET A 171 5.45 12.10 -14.61
N ASP A 172 5.44 11.48 -15.79
CA ASP A 172 4.21 10.99 -16.42
C ASP A 172 3.62 9.78 -15.67
N ILE A 173 4.48 8.87 -15.19
CA ILE A 173 4.06 7.73 -14.37
C ILE A 173 3.42 8.20 -13.05
N ARG A 174 4.04 9.18 -12.37
CA ARG A 174 3.44 9.77 -11.16
C ARG A 174 2.14 10.49 -11.46
N SER A 175 2.05 11.18 -12.59
CA SER A 175 0.82 11.85 -13.01
C SER A 175 -0.34 10.86 -13.21
N GLU A 176 -0.08 9.70 -13.80
CA GLU A 176 -1.05 8.62 -13.95
C GLU A 176 -1.45 8.01 -12.60
N MET A 177 -0.48 7.82 -11.70
CA MET A 177 -0.74 7.40 -10.31
C MET A 177 -1.64 8.41 -9.58
N CYS A 178 -1.34 9.70 -9.67
CA CYS A 178 -2.12 10.77 -9.05
C CYS A 178 -3.56 10.79 -9.57
N LYS A 179 -3.75 10.69 -10.89
CA LYS A 179 -5.09 10.60 -11.48
C LYS A 179 -5.87 9.40 -10.93
N THR A 180 -5.21 8.25 -10.81
CA THR A 180 -5.84 7.05 -10.24
C THR A 180 -6.21 7.25 -8.77
N LEU A 181 -5.34 7.90 -7.98
CA LEU A 181 -5.63 8.22 -6.58
C LEU A 181 -6.84 9.16 -6.46
N GLU A 182 -6.94 10.17 -7.32
CA GLU A 182 -8.11 11.07 -7.36
C GLU A 182 -9.40 10.33 -7.74
N ASP A 183 -9.34 9.39 -8.67
CA ASP A 183 -10.48 8.53 -9.03
C ASP A 183 -10.92 7.64 -7.83
N PHE A 184 -10.00 7.33 -6.92
CA PHE A 184 -10.29 6.66 -5.64
C PHE A 184 -10.86 7.61 -4.57
N GLY A 185 -10.89 8.91 -4.83
CA GLY A 185 -11.41 9.93 -3.92
C GLY A 185 -10.37 10.48 -2.95
N LEU A 186 -9.07 10.24 -3.21
CA LEU A 186 -7.98 10.88 -2.47
C LEU A 186 -7.65 12.23 -3.12
N VAL A 187 -7.42 13.25 -2.31
CA VAL A 187 -6.99 14.57 -2.81
C VAL A 187 -5.48 14.59 -2.87
N VAL A 188 -4.93 14.58 -4.07
CA VAL A 188 -3.49 14.73 -4.30
C VAL A 188 -3.15 16.22 -4.24
N GLU A 189 -2.09 16.59 -3.51
CA GLU A 189 -1.61 17.98 -3.42
C GLU A 189 -0.37 18.24 -4.26
N ALA A 190 0.55 17.28 -4.32
CA ALA A 190 1.78 17.39 -5.09
C ALA A 190 2.37 16.01 -5.41
N HIS A 191 3.21 15.96 -6.43
CA HIS A 191 4.11 14.84 -6.67
C HIS A 191 5.41 15.35 -7.25
N HIS A 192 6.51 14.70 -6.95
CA HIS A 192 7.84 15.09 -7.43
C HIS A 192 8.83 13.94 -7.39
N HIS A 193 9.97 14.14 -8.06
CA HIS A 193 11.14 13.31 -7.87
C HIS A 193 11.76 13.64 -6.50
N GLU A 194 12.07 12.61 -5.74
CA GLU A 194 12.70 12.74 -4.43
C GLU A 194 14.22 12.77 -4.51
N VAL A 195 14.86 12.93 -3.35
CA VAL A 195 16.27 13.29 -3.25
C VAL A 195 17.24 12.22 -3.76
N ALA A 196 16.88 10.93 -3.69
CA ALA A 196 17.81 9.87 -4.03
C ALA A 196 17.89 9.61 -5.54
N THR A 197 19.10 9.33 -6.01
CA THR A 197 19.30 8.72 -7.33
C THR A 197 18.63 7.34 -7.39
N GLY A 198 18.28 6.88 -8.59
CA GLY A 198 17.69 5.57 -8.78
C GLY A 198 16.17 5.56 -8.80
N GLY A 199 15.54 6.70 -9.10
CA GLY A 199 14.11 6.81 -9.31
C GLY A 199 13.29 6.85 -8.01
N GLN A 200 13.75 7.62 -7.03
CA GLN A 200 12.95 7.90 -5.84
C GLN A 200 11.88 8.95 -6.15
N ASN A 201 10.65 8.64 -5.81
CA ASN A 201 9.46 9.44 -6.09
C ASN A 201 8.65 9.64 -4.82
N GLU A 202 7.89 10.75 -4.77
CA GLU A 202 6.94 11.05 -3.71
C GLU A 202 5.61 11.54 -4.28
N ILE A 203 4.53 11.19 -3.61
CA ILE A 203 3.18 11.71 -3.87
C ILE A 203 2.60 12.17 -2.55
N ALA A 204 2.39 13.47 -2.40
CA ALA A 204 1.76 14.05 -1.22
C ALA A 204 0.24 14.10 -1.38
N THR A 205 -0.47 13.69 -0.36
CA THR A 205 -1.93 13.76 -0.30
C THR A 205 -2.39 14.70 0.82
N ARG A 206 -3.59 15.25 0.68
CA ARG A 206 -4.17 16.09 1.72
C ARG A 206 -4.35 15.32 3.03
N PHE A 207 -4.13 16.02 4.13
CA PHE A 207 -4.49 15.51 5.47
C PHE A 207 -5.93 15.00 5.50
N ASN A 208 -6.11 13.81 6.08
CA ASN A 208 -7.41 13.17 6.25
C ASN A 208 -7.45 12.31 7.52
N THR A 209 -8.65 11.89 7.93
CA THR A 209 -8.88 10.99 9.08
C THR A 209 -8.73 9.53 8.70
#